data_c9e0816f7bfe52a8f3809a9b1dadc861
#
_entry.id   c9e0816f7bfe52a8f3809a9b1dadc861
#
_cell.length_a   1.000
_cell.length_b   1.000
_cell.length_c   1.000
_cell.angle_alpha   90.00
_cell.angle_beta   90.00
_cell.angle_gamma   90.00
#
_symmetry.space_group_name_H-M   'P 1'
#
loop_
_entity.id
_entity.type
_entity.pdbx_description
1 polymer ?
#
loop_
_entity_poly.entity_id
_entity_poly.type
_entity_poly.pdbx_seq_one_letter_code
_entity_poly.pdbx_strand_id
1 'polypeptide(L)' 'MSPSTDRMLNRVKSVYLFIRRQGPVTTKELVEEFDMTQRTMQRDLNILTYNNLVRSPRRGQWAVTEKKVRVS' A
#
# COMPACT_ATOMS: atom_id res chain seq x y z
N MET A 1 15.89 5.57 16.98
CA MET A 1 14.96 5.43 15.86
C MET A 1 14.25 6.74 15.60
N SER A 2 14.18 7.12 14.35
CA SER A 2 13.51 8.35 13.96
C SER A 2 11.98 8.13 14.01
N PRO A 3 11.21 9.02 14.69
CA PRO A 3 9.75 8.92 14.68
C PRO A 3 9.15 8.95 13.28
N SER A 4 9.82 9.61 12.35
CA SER A 4 9.36 9.68 10.96
C SER A 4 9.38 8.32 10.28
N THR A 5 10.40 7.50 10.57
CA THR A 5 10.52 6.15 10.01
C THR A 5 9.38 5.27 10.52
N ASP A 6 9.08 5.33 11.80
CA ASP A 6 8.00 4.54 12.39
C ASP A 6 6.64 4.91 11.78
N ARG A 7 6.38 6.20 11.58
CA ARG A 7 5.14 6.65 10.93
C ARG A 7 5.03 6.14 9.50
N MET A 8 6.13 6.19 8.75
CA MET A 8 6.15 5.73 7.37
C MET A 8 5.86 4.22 7.30
N LEU A 9 6.49 3.42 8.16
CA LEU A 9 6.27 1.98 8.19
C LEU A 9 4.84 1.64 8.57
N ASN A 10 4.28 2.34 9.58
CA ASN A 10 2.89 2.13 9.99
C ASN A 10 1.93 2.48 8.88
N ARG A 11 2.18 3.58 8.16
CA ARG A 11 1.33 4.00 7.05
C ARG A 11 1.36 2.98 5.92
N VAL A 12 2.55 2.55 5.52
CA VAL A 12 2.70 1.56 4.45
C VAL A 12 1.98 0.27 4.81
N LYS A 13 2.12 -0.18 6.05
CA LYS A 13 1.43 -1.36 6.54
C LYS A 13 -0.09 -1.17 6.50
N SER A 14 -0.58 0.00 6.91
CA SER A 14 -2.01 0.30 6.88
C SER A 14 -2.55 0.30 5.46
N VAL A 15 -1.81 0.85 4.51
CA VAL A 15 -2.18 0.83 3.10
C VAL A 15 -2.28 -0.61 2.60
N TYR A 16 -1.30 -1.44 2.93
CA TYR A 16 -1.32 -2.84 2.54
C TYR A 16 -2.55 -3.56 3.09
N LEU A 17 -2.85 -3.38 4.38
CA LEU A 17 -4.00 -4.02 5.01
C LEU A 17 -5.32 -3.54 4.42
N PHE A 18 -5.42 -2.26 4.06
CA PHE A 18 -6.61 -1.72 3.42
C PHE A 18 -6.83 -2.39 2.05
N ILE A 19 -5.78 -2.51 1.25
CA ILE A 19 -5.87 -3.15 -0.05
C ILE A 19 -6.29 -4.62 0.12
N ARG A 20 -5.73 -5.28 1.12
CA ARG A 20 -6.06 -6.68 1.40
C ARG A 20 -7.53 -6.87 1.79
N ARG A 21 -8.07 -5.95 2.57
CA ARG A 21 -9.46 -6.04 3.05
C ARG A 21 -10.47 -5.70 1.97
N GLN A 22 -10.19 -4.67 1.18
CA GLN A 22 -11.14 -4.15 0.20
C GLN A 22 -11.05 -4.87 -1.15
N GLY A 23 -9.97 -5.61 -1.38
CA GLY A 23 -9.70 -6.16 -2.70
C GLY A 23 -9.11 -5.09 -3.62
N PRO A 24 -9.26 -5.20 -4.94
CA PRO A 24 -8.68 -4.20 -5.83
C PRO A 24 -9.22 -2.80 -5.53
N VAL A 25 -8.30 -1.86 -5.34
CA VAL A 25 -8.65 -0.46 -5.05
C VAL A 25 -7.89 0.44 -6.01
N THR A 26 -8.40 1.64 -6.21
CA THR A 26 -7.74 2.63 -7.05
C THR A 26 -6.82 3.52 -6.22
N THR A 27 -5.84 4.13 -6.89
CA THR A 27 -4.98 5.12 -6.23
C THR A 27 -5.82 6.24 -5.63
N LYS A 28 -6.88 6.66 -6.33
CA LYS A 28 -7.77 7.71 -5.84
C LYS A 28 -8.45 7.32 -4.54
N GLU A 29 -8.93 6.07 -4.44
CA GLU A 29 -9.55 5.57 -3.22
C GLU A 29 -8.56 5.61 -2.06
N LEU A 30 -7.32 5.21 -2.30
CA LEU A 30 -6.28 5.21 -1.28
C LEU A 30 -5.94 6.64 -0.83
N VAL A 31 -5.84 7.55 -1.77
CA VAL A 31 -5.55 8.96 -1.48
C VAL A 31 -6.64 9.56 -0.59
N GLU A 32 -7.89 9.27 -0.91
CA GLU A 32 -9.02 9.76 -0.14
C GLU A 32 -9.09 9.11 1.25
N GLU A 33 -8.89 7.80 1.31
CA GLU A 33 -8.99 7.07 2.56
C GLU A 33 -7.93 7.49 3.57
N PHE A 34 -6.70 7.70 3.11
CA PHE A 34 -5.59 8.04 3.98
C PHE A 34 -5.29 9.52 4.05
N ASP A 35 -6.08 10.33 3.37
CA ASP A 35 -5.92 11.80 3.35
C ASP A 35 -4.49 12.20 3.01
N MET A 36 -3.98 11.67 1.91
CA MET A 36 -2.61 11.88 1.47
C MET A 36 -2.60 12.39 0.04
N THR A 37 -1.45 12.96 -0.37
CA THR A 37 -1.28 13.35 -1.77
C THR A 37 -1.07 12.09 -2.62
N GLN A 38 -1.41 12.20 -3.89
CA GLN A 38 -1.19 11.10 -4.84
C GLN A 38 0.29 10.74 -4.93
N ARG A 39 1.17 11.73 -4.87
CA ARG A 39 2.60 11.51 -4.93
C ARG A 39 3.10 10.68 -3.75
N THR A 40 2.65 11.00 -2.55
CA THR A 40 3.04 10.26 -1.34
C THR A 40 2.48 8.85 -1.38
N MET A 41 1.23 8.69 -1.79
CA MET A 41 0.62 7.37 -1.91
C MET A 41 1.35 6.53 -2.94
N GLN A 42 1.77 7.12 -4.07
CA GLN A 42 2.50 6.40 -5.09
C GLN A 42 3.84 5.88 -4.55
N ARG A 43 4.50 6.64 -3.69
CA ARG A 43 5.74 6.18 -3.05
C ARG A 43 5.49 4.96 -2.17
N ASP A 44 4.42 4.98 -1.37
CA ASP A 44 4.06 3.85 -0.53
C ASP A 44 3.73 2.62 -1.36
N LEU A 45 2.99 2.82 -2.45
CA LEU A 45 2.65 1.73 -3.37
C LEU A 45 3.90 1.16 -4.05
N ASN A 46 4.86 2.02 -4.39
CA ASN A 46 6.12 1.56 -4.96
C ASN A 46 6.89 0.68 -3.96
N ILE A 47 6.89 1.03 -2.69
CA ILE A 47 7.52 0.23 -1.65
C ILE A 47 6.85 -1.16 -1.58
N LEU A 48 5.53 -1.18 -1.57
CA LEU A 48 4.78 -2.44 -1.51
C LEU A 48 4.99 -3.28 -2.76
N THR A 49 5.03 -2.65 -3.93
CA THR A 49 5.27 -3.34 -5.19
C THR A 49 6.69 -3.90 -5.23
N TYR A 50 7.65 -3.13 -4.79
CA TYR A 50 9.04 -3.57 -4.75
C TYR A 50 9.21 -4.83 -3.88
N ASN A 51 8.44 -4.92 -2.82
CA ASN A 51 8.49 -6.06 -1.91
C ASN A 51 7.54 -7.18 -2.34
N ASN A 52 6.93 -7.08 -3.51
CA ASN A 52 6.01 -8.08 -4.06
C ASN A 52 4.78 -8.32 -3.17
N LEU A 53 4.36 -7.31 -2.44
CA LEU A 53 3.19 -7.39 -1.56
C LEU A 53 1.91 -6.98 -2.27
N VAL A 54 2.02 -6.07 -3.24
CA VAL A 54 0.87 -5.66 -4.05
C VAL A 54 1.26 -5.67 -5.52
N ARG A 55 0.25 -5.71 -6.38
CA ARG A 55 0.44 -5.63 -7.82
C ARG A 55 -0.64 -4.73 -8.40
N SER A 56 -0.42 -4.27 -9.62
CA SER A 56 -1.38 -3.46 -10.34
C SER A 56 -2.02 -4.33 -11.43
N PRO A 57 -3.20 -4.94 -11.19
CA PRO A 57 -3.85 -5.75 -12.21
C PRO A 57 -4.35 -4.94 -13.39
N ARG A 58 -4.63 -3.66 -13.15
CA ARG A 58 -5.02 -2.69 -14.19
C ARG A 58 -4.40 -1.36 -13.84
N ARG A 59 -4.30 -0.49 -14.85
CA ARG A 59 -3.75 0.86 -14.65
C ARG A 59 -4.53 1.57 -13.54
N GLY A 60 -3.81 2.05 -12.54
CA GLY A 60 -4.40 2.79 -11.42
C GLY A 60 -5.10 1.94 -10.37
N GLN A 61 -5.10 0.62 -10.52
CA GLN A 61 -5.67 -0.28 -9.52
C GLN A 61 -4.59 -1.08 -8.81
N TRP A 62 -4.86 -1.43 -7.57
CA TRP A 62 -3.90 -2.14 -6.72
C TRP A 62 -4.58 -3.28 -6.00
N ALA A 63 -3.92 -4.43 -5.96
CA ALA A 63 -4.41 -5.61 -5.27
C ALA A 63 -3.24 -6.30 -4.58
N VAL A 64 -3.52 -7.04 -3.50
CA VAL A 64 -2.46 -7.82 -2.86
C VAL A 64 -2.09 -9.00 -3.74
N THR A 65 -0.82 -9.39 -3.66
CA THR A 65 -0.36 -10.59 -4.35
C THR A 65 -0.84 -11.82 -3.59
N GLU A 66 -0.97 -12.94 -4.29
CA GLU A 66 -1.36 -14.20 -3.65
C GLU A 66 -0.20 -14.84 -2.88
N LYS A 67 0.94 -14.19 -2.89
CA LYS A 67 2.09 -14.72 -2.17
C LYS A 67 1.79 -14.73 -0.69
N LYS A 68 1.72 -15.92 -0.12
CA LYS A 68 1.54 -16.06 1.32
C LYS A 68 2.75 -15.46 2.01
N VAL A 69 2.53 -14.31 2.64
CA VAL A 69 3.56 -13.76 3.50
C VAL A 69 3.59 -14.66 4.72
N ARG A 70 4.62 -15.49 4.81
CA ARG A 70 4.84 -16.24 6.03
C ARG A 70 5.34 -15.26 7.07
N VAL A 71 4.45 -14.86 7.94
CA VAL A 71 4.84 -14.22 9.17
C VAL A 71 5.17 -15.36 10.12
N SER A 72 6.38 -15.74 10.08
CA SER A 72 6.86 -16.67 11.09
C SER A 72 7.40 -15.86 12.26
#